data_792756ca59320f88d17c50f45807fb38
#
_entry.id   792756ca59320f88d17c50f45807fb38
#
_cell.length_a   1.000
_cell.length_b   1.000
_cell.length_c   1.000
_cell.angle_alpha   90.00
_cell.angle_beta   90.00
_cell.angle_gamma   90.00
#
_symmetry.space_group_name_H-M   'P 1'
#
loop_
_entity.id
_entity.type
_entity.pdbx_description
1 polymer ?
#
loop_
_entity_poly.entity_id
_entity_poly.type
_entity_poly.pdbx_seq_one_letter_code
_entity_poly.pdbx_strand_id
1 'polypeptide(L)'
;FDGRIYSDLTADEKRELRTEIGMVFQGSALFDSMTVAENVGFPLKMFTGNSKSEIQDRVDFVLKRVNLIDANHKLPSEISGGMQKRVAIARAIVNNPKYLFCDEPNSGLDPKTAIVIDNLIQEITKEYNMVTVINSHDMNSVMEIGEKIVFLKNGEKAWEGSNDSIFKTDNEAVSSFVYSSNLFKKVREMYLRD
;
A
#
# COMPACT_ATOMS: atom_id res chain seq x y z
N PHE A 1 10.83 7.15 -12.47
CA PHE A 1 11.34 5.90 -11.88
C PHE A 1 12.86 5.86 -12.04
N ASP A 2 13.63 6.21 -11.01
CA ASP A 2 15.11 6.26 -11.05
C ASP A 2 15.66 7.01 -12.28
N GLY A 3 15.13 8.20 -12.57
CA GLY A 3 15.48 9.01 -13.74
C GLY A 3 14.87 8.54 -15.07
N ARG A 4 14.19 7.39 -15.11
CA ARG A 4 13.46 6.92 -16.29
C ARG A 4 12.13 7.66 -16.45
N ILE A 5 11.89 8.25 -17.61
CA ILE A 5 10.63 8.93 -17.94
C ILE A 5 9.72 7.88 -18.60
N TYR A 6 8.57 7.59 -17.98
CA TYR A 6 7.69 6.49 -18.42
C TYR A 6 7.18 6.65 -19.86
N SER A 7 6.91 7.89 -20.30
CA SER A 7 6.48 8.15 -21.69
C SER A 7 7.50 7.71 -22.74
N ASP A 8 8.79 7.78 -22.40
CA ASP A 8 9.89 7.58 -23.32
C ASP A 8 10.33 6.11 -23.41
N LEU A 9 9.83 5.26 -22.51
CA LEU A 9 10.15 3.85 -22.44
C LEU A 9 9.51 3.07 -23.61
N THR A 10 10.27 2.15 -24.18
CA THR A 10 9.79 1.12 -25.11
C THR A 10 8.82 0.14 -24.43
N ALA A 11 8.18 -0.71 -25.23
CA ALA A 11 7.26 -1.73 -24.70
C ALA A 11 7.98 -2.74 -23.76
N ASP A 12 9.21 -3.13 -24.11
CA ASP A 12 10.00 -4.07 -23.31
C ASP A 12 10.48 -3.44 -22.02
N GLU A 13 10.98 -2.20 -22.04
CA GLU A 13 11.36 -1.45 -20.84
C GLU A 13 10.16 -1.20 -19.91
N LYS A 14 8.98 -0.92 -20.46
CA LYS A 14 7.74 -0.83 -19.67
C LYS A 14 7.36 -2.17 -19.03
N ARG A 15 7.60 -3.28 -19.72
CA ARG A 15 7.37 -4.63 -19.18
C ARG A 15 8.35 -4.91 -18.02
N GLU A 16 9.62 -4.59 -18.21
CA GLU A 16 10.63 -4.72 -17.16
C GLU A 16 10.28 -3.85 -15.95
N LEU A 17 9.96 -2.58 -16.14
CA LEU A 17 9.55 -1.67 -15.07
C LEU A 17 8.35 -2.21 -14.27
N ARG A 18 7.38 -2.88 -14.93
CA ARG A 18 6.25 -3.49 -14.22
C ARG A 18 6.66 -4.60 -13.26
N THR A 19 7.78 -5.26 -13.47
CA THR A 19 8.30 -6.26 -12.50
C THR A 19 8.83 -5.59 -11.24
N GLU A 20 9.24 -4.33 -11.34
CA GLU A 20 9.74 -3.53 -10.22
C GLU A 20 8.62 -2.84 -9.43
N ILE A 21 7.36 -2.95 -9.87
CA ILE A 21 6.21 -2.27 -9.27
C ILE A 21 5.27 -3.29 -8.64
N GLY A 22 4.98 -3.12 -7.36
CA GLY A 22 3.87 -3.77 -6.68
C GLY A 22 2.66 -2.84 -6.58
N MET A 23 1.44 -3.40 -6.70
CA MET A 23 0.21 -2.63 -6.54
C MET A 23 -0.76 -3.31 -5.57
N VAL A 24 -1.28 -2.53 -4.63
CA VAL A 24 -2.38 -2.89 -3.74
C VAL A 24 -3.58 -2.00 -4.08
N PHE A 25 -4.65 -2.60 -4.57
CA PHE A 25 -5.87 -1.88 -4.96
C PHE A 25 -6.87 -1.79 -3.79
N GLN A 26 -7.71 -0.77 -3.78
CA GLN A 26 -8.75 -0.53 -2.78
C GLN A 26 -9.60 -1.77 -2.50
N GLY A 27 -10.10 -2.45 -3.53
CA GLY A 27 -10.90 -3.68 -3.44
C GLY A 27 -10.08 -4.98 -3.37
N SER A 28 -8.76 -4.91 -3.09
CA SER A 28 -7.80 -6.04 -3.17
C SER A 28 -7.61 -6.61 -4.58
N ALA A 29 -8.58 -6.53 -5.46
CA ALA A 29 -8.57 -7.00 -6.85
C ALA A 29 -8.03 -8.45 -6.98
N LEU A 30 -8.44 -9.34 -6.10
CA LEU A 30 -8.12 -10.75 -6.17
C LEU A 30 -8.92 -11.43 -7.27
N PHE A 31 -8.35 -12.44 -7.89
CA PHE A 31 -9.05 -13.31 -8.82
C PHE A 31 -9.91 -14.29 -8.02
N ASP A 32 -11.23 -14.17 -8.10
CA ASP A 32 -12.18 -14.97 -7.31
C ASP A 32 -12.11 -16.48 -7.61
N SER A 33 -11.71 -16.83 -8.85
CA SER A 33 -11.55 -18.22 -9.29
C SER A 33 -10.20 -18.85 -8.94
N MET A 34 -9.30 -18.09 -8.34
CA MET A 34 -7.96 -18.55 -7.94
C MET A 34 -7.86 -18.63 -6.42
N THR A 35 -7.12 -19.62 -5.96
CA THR A 35 -6.77 -19.74 -4.53
C THR A 35 -5.87 -18.59 -4.08
N VAL A 36 -5.69 -18.46 -2.78
CA VAL A 36 -4.74 -17.48 -2.17
C VAL A 36 -3.34 -17.69 -2.75
N ALA A 37 -2.83 -18.91 -2.79
CA ALA A 37 -1.51 -19.20 -3.34
C ALA A 37 -1.40 -18.86 -4.83
N GLU A 38 -2.43 -19.13 -5.62
CA GLU A 38 -2.48 -18.81 -7.04
C GLU A 38 -2.51 -17.30 -7.29
N ASN A 39 -3.31 -16.56 -6.50
CA ASN A 39 -3.33 -15.10 -6.54
C ASN A 39 -1.95 -14.50 -6.26
N VAL A 40 -1.28 -14.96 -5.20
CA VAL A 40 0.05 -14.47 -4.82
C VAL A 40 1.10 -14.87 -5.85
N GLY A 41 1.06 -16.08 -6.37
CA GLY A 41 2.01 -16.60 -7.37
C GLY A 41 1.78 -16.07 -8.78
N PHE A 42 0.66 -15.39 -9.05
CA PHE A 42 0.31 -14.92 -10.39
C PHE A 42 1.37 -14.01 -11.03
N PRO A 43 1.91 -12.99 -10.35
CA PRO A 43 2.97 -12.14 -10.93
C PRO A 43 4.25 -12.93 -11.27
N LEU A 44 4.63 -13.90 -10.45
CA LEU A 44 5.79 -14.75 -10.74
C LEU A 44 5.59 -15.55 -12.04
N LYS A 45 4.40 -16.13 -12.22
CA LYS A 45 4.07 -16.86 -13.45
C LYS A 45 4.08 -15.97 -14.70
N MET A 46 3.72 -14.70 -14.55
CA MET A 46 3.63 -13.75 -15.67
C MET A 46 4.97 -13.13 -16.07
N PHE A 47 5.85 -12.89 -15.09
CA PHE A 47 7.03 -12.05 -15.29
C PHE A 47 8.36 -12.77 -15.08
N THR A 48 8.36 -14.01 -14.59
CA THR A 48 9.60 -14.77 -14.35
C THR A 48 9.59 -16.10 -15.08
N GLY A 49 10.77 -16.72 -15.22
CA GLY A 49 10.94 -18.08 -15.72
C GLY A 49 11.05 -19.13 -14.61
N ASN A 50 10.65 -18.80 -13.38
CA ASN A 50 10.80 -19.66 -12.21
C ASN A 50 10.04 -20.99 -12.37
N SER A 51 10.62 -22.05 -11.85
CA SER A 51 9.97 -23.36 -11.75
C SER A 51 8.76 -23.32 -10.78
N LYS A 52 7.90 -24.32 -10.87
CA LYS A 52 6.74 -24.42 -9.96
C LYS A 52 7.16 -24.49 -8.48
N SER A 53 8.27 -25.15 -8.18
CA SER A 53 8.79 -25.24 -6.82
C SER A 53 9.27 -23.88 -6.31
N GLU A 54 10.06 -23.17 -7.09
CA GLU A 54 10.56 -21.83 -6.73
C GLU A 54 9.40 -20.83 -6.52
N ILE A 55 8.36 -20.91 -7.36
CA ILE A 55 7.14 -20.11 -7.19
C ILE A 55 6.46 -20.45 -5.86
N GLN A 56 6.29 -21.76 -5.55
CA GLN A 56 5.64 -22.20 -4.32
C GLN A 56 6.43 -21.75 -3.08
N ASP A 57 7.74 -21.95 -3.07
CA ASP A 57 8.61 -21.55 -1.96
C ASP A 57 8.51 -20.04 -1.70
N ARG A 58 8.49 -19.25 -2.78
CA ARG A 58 8.35 -17.79 -2.66
C ARG A 58 6.96 -17.36 -2.19
N VAL A 59 5.91 -18.02 -2.67
CA VAL A 59 4.52 -17.79 -2.23
C VAL A 59 4.40 -18.07 -0.72
N ASP A 60 4.90 -19.22 -0.26
CA ASP A 60 4.83 -19.59 1.15
C ASP A 60 5.61 -18.61 2.03
N PHE A 61 6.77 -18.15 1.56
CA PHE A 61 7.55 -17.13 2.24
C PHE A 61 6.77 -15.83 2.43
N VAL A 62 6.18 -15.27 1.36
CA VAL A 62 5.46 -13.99 1.46
C VAL A 62 4.13 -14.12 2.21
N LEU A 63 3.43 -15.25 2.10
CA LEU A 63 2.22 -15.52 2.88
C LEU A 63 2.53 -15.56 4.39
N LYS A 64 3.61 -16.21 4.77
CA LYS A 64 4.10 -16.21 6.15
C LYS A 64 4.45 -14.79 6.61
N ARG A 65 5.10 -13.99 5.75
CA ARG A 65 5.48 -12.59 6.07
C ARG A 65 4.27 -11.70 6.36
N VAL A 66 3.16 -11.90 5.64
CA VAL A 66 1.91 -11.16 5.90
C VAL A 66 1.03 -11.85 6.95
N ASN A 67 1.54 -12.84 7.67
CA ASN A 67 0.85 -13.55 8.74
C ASN A 67 -0.43 -14.28 8.28
N LEU A 68 -0.33 -14.95 7.11
CA LEU A 68 -1.35 -15.83 6.55
C LEU A 68 -0.82 -17.26 6.54
N ILE A 69 -1.12 -17.99 7.62
CA ILE A 69 -0.76 -19.41 7.78
C ILE A 69 -1.98 -20.24 7.40
N ASP A 70 -1.76 -21.38 6.70
CA ASP A 70 -2.78 -22.35 6.31
C ASP A 70 -3.93 -21.80 5.43
N ALA A 71 -3.66 -20.71 4.67
CA ALA A 71 -4.65 -20.11 3.78
C ALA A 71 -4.43 -20.41 2.29
N ASN A 72 -3.35 -21.09 1.92
CA ASN A 72 -2.89 -21.28 0.54
C ASN A 72 -3.97 -21.80 -0.41
N HIS A 73 -4.78 -22.75 0.05
CA HIS A 73 -5.80 -23.45 -0.73
C HIS A 73 -7.17 -22.78 -0.73
N LYS A 74 -7.36 -21.74 0.11
CA LYS A 74 -8.64 -21.06 0.23
C LYS A 74 -8.88 -20.13 -0.96
N LEU A 75 -10.16 -19.94 -1.30
CA LEU A 75 -10.61 -18.94 -2.25
C LEU A 75 -10.78 -17.58 -1.55
N PRO A 76 -10.78 -16.46 -2.28
CA PRO A 76 -11.06 -15.14 -1.69
C PRO A 76 -12.38 -15.07 -0.92
N SER A 77 -13.42 -15.77 -1.37
CA SER A 77 -14.72 -15.83 -0.69
C SER A 77 -14.71 -16.58 0.66
N GLU A 78 -13.65 -17.35 0.95
CA GLU A 78 -13.52 -18.16 2.17
C GLU A 78 -12.66 -17.45 3.24
N ILE A 79 -12.21 -16.23 2.99
CA ILE A 79 -11.34 -15.46 3.88
C ILE A 79 -11.94 -14.09 4.21
N SER A 80 -11.59 -13.55 5.38
CA SER A 80 -12.07 -12.23 5.81
C SER A 80 -11.50 -11.09 4.96
N GLY A 81 -12.14 -9.91 4.98
CA GLY A 81 -11.66 -8.72 4.26
C GLY A 81 -10.23 -8.33 4.65
N GLY A 82 -9.86 -8.39 5.93
CA GLY A 82 -8.49 -8.17 6.39
C GLY A 82 -7.50 -9.20 5.85
N MET A 83 -7.91 -10.48 5.72
CA MET A 83 -7.09 -11.51 5.07
C MET A 83 -6.94 -11.23 3.57
N GLN A 84 -8.01 -10.81 2.88
CA GLN A 84 -7.94 -10.43 1.45
C GLN A 84 -6.95 -9.29 1.22
N LYS A 85 -6.91 -8.27 2.09
CA LYS A 85 -5.92 -7.18 2.04
C LYS A 85 -4.49 -7.71 2.19
N ARG A 86 -4.26 -8.64 3.13
CA ARG A 86 -2.95 -9.29 3.32
C ARG A 86 -2.53 -10.12 2.10
N VAL A 87 -3.46 -10.83 1.46
CA VAL A 87 -3.20 -11.55 0.19
C VAL A 87 -2.81 -10.57 -0.90
N ALA A 88 -3.50 -9.43 -1.01
CA ALA A 88 -3.18 -8.39 -1.99
C ALA A 88 -1.78 -7.80 -1.76
N ILE A 89 -1.39 -7.57 -0.50
CA ILE A 89 -0.04 -7.13 -0.13
C ILE A 89 0.99 -8.21 -0.49
N ALA A 90 0.75 -9.47 -0.13
CA ALA A 90 1.64 -10.59 -0.46
C ALA A 90 1.86 -10.70 -1.98
N ARG A 91 0.78 -10.59 -2.78
CA ARG A 91 0.85 -10.57 -4.24
C ARG A 91 1.67 -9.39 -4.77
N ALA A 92 1.53 -8.21 -4.15
CA ALA A 92 2.25 -7.01 -4.58
C ALA A 92 3.76 -7.12 -4.34
N ILE A 93 4.20 -7.81 -3.27
CA ILE A 93 5.62 -7.91 -2.90
C ILE A 93 6.31 -9.20 -3.37
N VAL A 94 5.59 -10.11 -4.01
CA VAL A 94 6.13 -11.45 -4.36
C VAL A 94 7.34 -11.39 -5.28
N ASN A 95 7.43 -10.37 -6.15
CA ASN A 95 8.55 -10.13 -7.08
C ASN A 95 9.69 -9.27 -6.48
N ASN A 96 9.70 -8.97 -5.17
CA ASN A 96 10.64 -8.02 -4.57
C ASN A 96 10.65 -6.66 -5.30
N PRO A 97 9.52 -5.95 -5.39
CA PRO A 97 9.43 -4.70 -6.12
C PRO A 97 10.30 -3.61 -5.49
N LYS A 98 10.74 -2.64 -6.31
CA LYS A 98 11.39 -1.41 -5.84
C LYS A 98 10.37 -0.34 -5.40
N TYR A 99 9.18 -0.39 -6.01
CA TYR A 99 8.10 0.58 -5.81
C TYR A 99 6.83 -0.14 -5.41
N LEU A 100 6.18 0.33 -4.35
CA LEU A 100 4.87 -0.16 -3.92
C LEU A 100 3.86 0.97 -4.00
N PHE A 101 2.78 0.76 -4.75
CA PHE A 101 1.66 1.69 -4.81
C PHE A 101 0.46 1.08 -4.10
N CYS A 102 -0.10 1.80 -3.13
CA CYS A 102 -1.29 1.37 -2.39
C CYS A 102 -2.41 2.39 -2.59
N ASP A 103 -3.53 1.93 -3.11
CA ASP A 103 -4.74 2.73 -3.25
C ASP A 103 -5.74 2.31 -2.18
N GLU A 104 -5.97 3.18 -1.18
CA GLU A 104 -6.88 2.96 -0.05
C GLU A 104 -6.71 1.56 0.59
N PRO A 105 -5.50 1.18 1.03
CA PRO A 105 -5.19 -0.20 1.41
C PRO A 105 -6.00 -0.72 2.59
N ASN A 106 -6.45 0.15 3.49
CA ASN A 106 -7.22 -0.17 4.70
C ASN A 106 -8.72 0.13 4.56
N SER A 107 -9.18 0.60 3.40
CA SER A 107 -10.60 0.91 3.17
C SER A 107 -11.51 -0.29 3.42
N GLY A 108 -12.62 -0.05 4.13
CA GLY A 108 -13.63 -1.07 4.43
C GLY A 108 -13.27 -1.99 5.60
N LEU A 109 -12.19 -1.71 6.33
CA LEU A 109 -11.79 -2.44 7.53
C LEU A 109 -12.24 -1.72 8.81
N ASP A 110 -12.38 -2.47 9.89
CA ASP A 110 -12.52 -1.88 11.21
C ASP A 110 -11.21 -1.16 11.63
N PRO A 111 -11.27 -0.17 12.54
CA PRO A 111 -10.11 0.64 12.90
C PRO A 111 -8.90 -0.16 13.41
N LYS A 112 -9.14 -1.23 14.15
CA LYS A 112 -8.07 -2.09 14.69
C LYS A 112 -7.35 -2.85 13.57
N THR A 113 -8.11 -3.40 12.64
CA THR A 113 -7.56 -4.11 11.47
C THR A 113 -6.87 -3.14 10.51
N ALA A 114 -7.40 -1.91 10.34
CA ALA A 114 -6.77 -0.86 9.53
C ALA A 114 -5.35 -0.54 10.02
N ILE A 115 -5.17 -0.29 11.32
CA ILE A 115 -3.85 -0.04 11.92
C ILE A 115 -2.88 -1.22 11.66
N VAL A 116 -3.37 -2.46 11.73
CA VAL A 116 -2.53 -3.64 11.46
C VAL A 116 -2.06 -3.68 10.01
N ILE A 117 -2.90 -3.28 9.05
CA ILE A 117 -2.52 -3.19 7.63
C ILE A 117 -1.53 -2.06 7.40
N ASP A 118 -1.73 -0.89 7.99
CA ASP A 118 -0.83 0.26 7.89
C ASP A 118 0.57 -0.08 8.42
N ASN A 119 0.65 -0.66 9.60
CA ASN A 119 1.91 -1.13 10.19
C ASN A 119 2.60 -2.18 9.32
N LEU A 120 1.84 -3.13 8.78
CA LEU A 120 2.37 -4.15 7.88
C LEU A 120 3.00 -3.53 6.63
N ILE A 121 2.35 -2.55 6.01
CA ILE A 121 2.89 -1.84 4.84
C ILE A 121 4.17 -1.08 5.22
N GLN A 122 4.19 -0.39 6.36
CA GLN A 122 5.38 0.33 6.83
C GLN A 122 6.56 -0.62 7.11
N GLU A 123 6.32 -1.73 7.80
CA GLU A 123 7.33 -2.75 8.07
C GLU A 123 7.94 -3.33 6.78
N ILE A 124 7.07 -3.72 5.84
CA ILE A 124 7.49 -4.29 4.56
C ILE A 124 8.26 -3.25 3.73
N THR A 125 7.82 -1.99 3.73
CA THR A 125 8.52 -0.88 3.06
C THR A 125 9.97 -0.78 3.54
N LYS A 126 10.19 -0.81 4.84
CA LYS A 126 11.53 -0.74 5.45
C LYS A 126 12.35 -2.01 5.17
N GLU A 127 11.75 -3.18 5.35
CA GLU A 127 12.41 -4.47 5.17
C GLU A 127 12.92 -4.69 3.74
N TYR A 128 12.10 -4.33 2.76
CA TYR A 128 12.44 -4.49 1.34
C TYR A 128 13.14 -3.27 0.74
N ASN A 129 13.37 -2.22 1.54
CA ASN A 129 13.95 -0.94 1.10
C ASN A 129 13.24 -0.37 -0.14
N MET A 130 11.91 -0.36 -0.11
CA MET A 130 11.06 0.11 -1.21
C MET A 130 10.70 1.59 -1.06
N VAL A 131 10.39 2.22 -2.18
CA VAL A 131 9.65 3.49 -2.18
C VAL A 131 8.16 3.16 -2.22
N THR A 132 7.43 3.53 -1.18
CA THR A 132 5.99 3.27 -1.08
C THR A 132 5.20 4.57 -1.23
N VAL A 133 4.21 4.55 -2.12
CA VAL A 133 3.25 5.64 -2.32
C VAL A 133 1.86 5.14 -1.94
N ILE A 134 1.25 5.79 -0.95
CA ILE A 134 -0.07 5.42 -0.44
C ILE A 134 -1.03 6.57 -0.77
N ASN A 135 -2.09 6.26 -1.53
CA ASN A 135 -3.24 7.15 -1.68
C ASN A 135 -4.24 6.81 -0.58
N SER A 136 -4.59 7.76 0.25
CA SER A 136 -5.59 7.60 1.33
C SER A 136 -6.29 8.91 1.65
N HIS A 137 -7.54 8.82 2.10
CA HIS A 137 -8.29 9.91 2.73
C HIS A 137 -8.39 9.74 4.25
N ASP A 138 -7.85 8.66 4.81
CA ASP A 138 -7.84 8.42 6.26
C ASP A 138 -6.68 9.14 6.93
N MET A 139 -7.02 10.22 7.66
CA MET A 139 -6.02 11.03 8.36
C MET A 139 -5.31 10.26 9.47
N ASN A 140 -5.92 9.21 10.04
CA ASN A 140 -5.23 8.40 11.05
C ASN A 140 -4.05 7.66 10.41
N SER A 141 -4.28 7.00 9.25
CA SER A 141 -3.21 6.36 8.49
C SER A 141 -2.13 7.34 8.05
N VAL A 142 -2.54 8.52 7.53
CA VAL A 142 -1.59 9.56 7.11
C VAL A 142 -0.69 9.99 8.26
N MET A 143 -1.23 10.14 9.47
CA MET A 143 -0.48 10.54 10.66
C MET A 143 0.39 9.41 11.23
N GLU A 144 -0.06 8.17 11.14
CA GLU A 144 0.64 7.00 11.70
C GLU A 144 1.86 6.62 10.87
N ILE A 145 1.72 6.55 9.55
CA ILE A 145 2.75 5.99 8.66
C ILE A 145 3.27 6.96 7.60
N GLY A 146 2.70 8.18 7.49
CA GLY A 146 3.11 9.16 6.48
C GLY A 146 4.40 9.86 6.86
N GLU A 147 5.47 9.68 6.08
CA GLU A 147 6.73 10.41 6.23
C GLU A 147 6.72 11.71 5.41
N LYS A 148 6.34 11.59 4.15
CA LYS A 148 6.17 12.71 3.20
C LYS A 148 4.73 12.73 2.69
N ILE A 149 4.04 13.84 2.93
CA ILE A 149 2.63 13.99 2.59
C ILE A 149 2.48 14.98 1.44
N VAL A 150 1.75 14.58 0.41
CA VAL A 150 1.34 15.46 -0.70
C VAL A 150 -0.17 15.57 -0.68
N PHE A 151 -0.69 16.78 -0.47
CA PHE A 151 -2.12 17.03 -0.45
C PHE A 151 -2.60 17.50 -1.83
N LEU A 152 -3.54 16.75 -2.40
CA LEU A 152 -4.13 17.04 -3.70
C LEU A 152 -5.52 17.65 -3.52
N LYS A 153 -5.82 18.74 -4.27
CA LYS A 153 -7.13 19.36 -4.34
C LYS A 153 -7.41 19.83 -5.77
N ASN A 154 -8.57 19.48 -6.29
CA ASN A 154 -8.99 19.87 -7.65
C ASN A 154 -7.99 19.44 -8.76
N GLY A 155 -7.31 18.31 -8.59
CA GLY A 155 -6.32 17.80 -9.56
C GLY A 155 -4.94 18.46 -9.45
N GLU A 156 -4.70 19.35 -8.49
CA GLU A 156 -3.44 20.05 -8.30
C GLU A 156 -2.80 19.73 -6.94
N LYS A 157 -1.48 19.88 -6.86
CA LYS A 157 -0.75 19.79 -5.60
C LYS A 157 -0.98 21.07 -4.80
N ALA A 158 -1.85 20.98 -3.78
CA ALA A 158 -2.20 22.12 -2.93
C ALA A 158 -1.20 22.32 -1.78
N TRP A 159 -0.53 21.25 -1.32
CA TRP A 159 0.44 21.34 -0.23
C TRP A 159 1.36 20.10 -0.24
N GLU A 160 2.54 20.27 0.37
CA GLU A 160 3.51 19.20 0.61
C GLU A 160 4.23 19.45 1.93
N GLY A 161 4.43 18.38 2.71
CA GLY A 161 5.12 18.43 4.01
C GLY A 161 5.22 17.06 4.67
N SER A 162 5.41 17.07 5.99
CA SER A 162 5.46 15.88 6.84
C SER A 162 4.25 15.82 7.78
N ASN A 163 4.10 14.71 8.51
CA ASN A 163 3.11 14.57 9.58
C ASN A 163 3.29 15.62 10.69
N ASP A 164 4.53 16.04 11.01
CA ASP A 164 4.79 17.10 12.00
C ASP A 164 4.37 18.50 11.51
N SER A 165 4.48 18.73 10.20
CA SER A 165 4.19 20.04 9.61
C SER A 165 2.72 20.26 9.24
N ILE A 166 1.94 19.19 9.08
CA ILE A 166 0.55 19.27 8.64
C ILE A 166 -0.35 20.00 9.65
N PHE A 167 -0.05 19.90 10.95
CA PHE A 167 -0.79 20.61 12.00
C PHE A 167 -0.34 22.08 12.18
N LYS A 168 0.79 22.45 11.61
CA LYS A 168 1.36 23.80 11.71
C LYS A 168 1.11 24.66 10.46
N THR A 169 0.56 24.07 9.41
CA THR A 169 0.32 24.78 8.15
C THR A 169 -0.92 25.67 8.23
N ASP A 170 -0.81 26.86 7.64
CA ASP A 170 -1.94 27.78 7.41
C ASP A 170 -2.59 27.59 6.04
N ASN A 171 -2.19 26.54 5.30
CA ASN A 171 -2.80 26.23 4.00
C ASN A 171 -4.29 25.89 4.18
N GLU A 172 -5.16 26.72 3.57
CA GLU A 172 -6.61 26.62 3.73
C GLU A 172 -7.17 25.28 3.23
N ALA A 173 -6.59 24.72 2.15
CA ALA A 173 -7.03 23.44 1.61
C ALA A 173 -6.79 22.28 2.59
N VAL A 174 -5.62 22.26 3.22
CA VAL A 174 -5.25 21.28 4.26
C VAL A 174 -6.08 21.50 5.50
N SER A 175 -6.17 22.74 5.99
CA SER A 175 -6.89 23.07 7.22
C SER A 175 -8.36 22.72 7.14
N SER A 176 -9.02 22.98 6.00
CA SER A 176 -10.44 22.66 5.80
C SER A 176 -10.71 21.15 5.80
N PHE A 177 -9.76 20.35 5.33
CA PHE A 177 -9.86 18.88 5.29
C PHE A 177 -9.49 18.24 6.64
N VAL A 178 -8.30 18.52 7.14
CA VAL A 178 -7.75 17.93 8.37
C VAL A 178 -8.64 18.29 9.58
N TYR A 179 -9.05 19.54 9.70
CA TYR A 179 -9.86 20.01 10.83
C TYR A 179 -11.38 19.92 10.60
N SER A 180 -11.83 19.13 9.63
CA SER A 180 -13.23 18.72 9.56
C SER A 180 -13.65 17.90 10.79
N SER A 181 -12.71 17.15 11.39
CA SER A 181 -12.90 16.38 12.62
C SER A 181 -12.59 17.22 13.88
N ASN A 182 -13.46 17.13 14.89
CA ASN A 182 -13.24 17.77 16.20
C ASN A 182 -12.01 17.23 16.94
N LEU A 183 -11.63 15.98 16.69
CA LEU A 183 -10.42 15.39 17.29
C LEU A 183 -9.17 16.13 16.79
N PHE A 184 -9.02 16.29 15.47
CA PHE A 184 -7.86 16.96 14.91
C PHE A 184 -7.82 18.47 15.22
N LYS A 185 -8.97 19.13 15.45
CA LYS A 185 -8.99 20.50 15.99
C LYS A 185 -8.32 20.59 17.35
N LYS A 186 -8.64 19.67 18.27
CA LYS A 186 -8.02 19.62 19.61
C LYS A 186 -6.53 19.32 19.55
N VAL A 187 -6.14 18.40 18.66
CA VAL A 187 -4.72 18.08 18.45
C VAL A 187 -3.95 19.32 17.98
N ARG A 188 -4.48 20.09 17.01
CA ARG A 188 -3.85 21.37 16.58
C ARG A 188 -3.63 22.33 17.72
N GLU A 189 -4.66 22.52 18.59
CA GLU A 189 -4.55 23.43 19.73
C GLU A 189 -3.41 23.06 20.67
N MET A 190 -3.08 21.78 20.79
CA MET A 190 -1.94 21.30 21.57
C MET A 190 -0.61 21.63 20.88
N TYR A 191 -0.52 21.38 19.58
CA TYR A 191 0.70 21.66 18.78
C TYR A 191 1.02 23.15 18.61
N LEU A 192 0.04 24.05 18.79
CA LEU A 192 0.25 25.50 18.72
C LEU A 192 0.58 26.14 20.08
N ARG A 193 0.54 25.37 21.18
CA ARG A 193 0.89 25.83 22.53
C ARG A 193 2.36 25.57 22.91
N ASP A 194 3.03 24.69 22.16
CA ASP A 194 4.47 24.41 22.25
C ASP A 194 5.26 25.25 21.22
#